data_2524b55d0c2e94bdc3403c7cf892892d
#
_entry.id   2524b55d0c2e94bdc3403c7cf892892d
#
_cell.length_a   1.000
_cell.length_b   1.000
_cell.length_c   1.000
_cell.angle_alpha   90.00
_cell.angle_beta   90.00
_cell.angle_gamma   90.00
#
_symmetry.space_group_name_H-M   'P 1'
#
loop_
_entity.id
_entity.type
_entity.pdbx_description
1 polymer ?
#
loop_
_entity_poly.entity_id
_entity_poly.type
_entity_poly.pdbx_seq_one_letter_code
_entity_poly.pdbx_strand_id
1 'polypeptide(L)'
;MSEILFQIDNVNHPQHYNTGNIECIDGIIASIGIDAAIDFCEGNVIKYAWRAKHNGKEMEDMKKAAWYAQKAAELIEQKGGSNG
;
A
#
# COMPACT_ATOMS: atom_id res chain seq x y z
N MET A 1 -10.40 6.35 -10.92
CA MET A 1 -9.87 6.49 -10.87
C MET A 1 -9.66 6.84 -11.28
N SER A 2 -9.53 7.06 -11.34
CA SER A 2 -9.14 7.34 -11.45
C SER A 2 -8.86 7.09 -11.34
N GLU A 3 -8.83 6.64 -11.14
CA GLU A 3 -8.41 6.43 -10.69
C GLU A 3 -7.52 6.11 -10.74
N ILE A 4 -6.83 5.90 -11.17
CA ILE A 4 -5.79 5.94 -10.75
C ILE A 4 -5.05 6.84 -10.93
N LEU A 5 -5.10 7.46 -11.03
CA LEU A 5 -4.67 8.19 -10.66
C LEU A 5 -5.44 8.86 -10.68
N PHE A 6 -6.88 8.39 -10.93
CA PHE A 6 -7.53 8.54 -10.54
C PHE A 6 -7.96 8.32 -10.31
N GLN A 7 -7.73 7.91 -10.87
CA GLN A 7 -7.78 7.43 -10.23
C GLN A 7 -6.76 7.07 -9.47
N ILE A 8 -5.57 7.40 -9.80
CA ILE A 8 -4.47 7.38 -8.90
C ILE A 8 -4.88 7.74 -7.50
N ASP A 9 -5.68 8.72 -7.35
CA ASP A 9 -6.18 9.09 -6.04
C ASP A 9 -6.88 7.93 -5.35
N ASN A 10 -7.58 7.13 -6.10
CA ASN A 10 -8.23 5.97 -5.51
C ASN A 10 -7.22 4.96 -4.99
N VAL A 11 -6.04 4.91 -5.59
CA VAL A 11 -5.01 4.01 -5.11
C VAL A 11 -4.32 4.57 -3.88
N ASN A 12 -3.99 5.86 -3.93
CA ASN A 12 -3.21 6.47 -2.86
C ASN A 12 -4.07 6.86 -1.67
N HIS A 13 -5.28 7.34 -1.93
CA HIS A 13 -6.16 7.80 -0.87
C HIS A 13 -7.58 7.38 -1.17
N PRO A 14 -7.82 6.07 -1.19
CA PRO A 14 -9.16 5.60 -1.46
C PRO A 14 -10.07 6.01 -0.31
N GLN A 15 -11.14 6.70 -0.65
CA GLN A 15 -12.01 7.28 0.37
C GLN A 15 -12.59 6.24 1.30
N HIS A 16 -12.90 5.08 0.77
CA HIS A 16 -13.53 4.06 1.60
C HIS A 16 -12.57 3.44 2.61
N TYR A 17 -11.28 3.76 2.52
CA TYR A 17 -10.31 3.29 3.49
C TYR A 17 -10.07 4.30 4.60
N ASN A 18 -10.57 5.51 4.45
CA ASN A 18 -10.33 6.55 5.43
C ASN A 18 -11.49 6.65 6.38
N THR A 19 -11.64 5.64 7.18
CA THR A 19 -12.71 5.56 8.15
C THR A 19 -12.25 6.20 9.44
N GLY A 20 -12.94 7.26 9.86
CA GLY A 20 -12.62 7.89 11.13
C GLY A 20 -11.22 8.48 11.17
N ASN A 21 -10.72 8.91 10.01
CA ASN A 21 -9.42 9.58 9.90
C ASN A 21 -8.23 8.65 10.09
N ILE A 22 -8.46 7.35 10.08
CA ILE A 22 -7.37 6.40 10.19
C ILE A 22 -7.37 5.53 8.96
N GLU A 23 -6.27 5.56 8.22
CA GLU A 23 -6.11 4.65 7.09
C GLU A 23 -5.79 3.27 7.60
N CYS A 24 -6.11 2.28 6.76
CA CYS A 24 -5.91 0.90 7.14
C CYS A 24 -4.48 0.64 7.63
N ILE A 25 -3.50 1.21 6.95
CA ILE A 25 -2.10 1.03 7.31
C ILE A 25 -1.82 1.58 8.71
N ASP A 26 -2.39 2.74 9.02
CA ASP A 26 -2.19 3.33 10.34
C ASP A 26 -2.83 2.47 11.42
N GLY A 27 -3.97 1.87 11.10
CA GLY A 27 -4.61 0.96 12.02
C GLY A 27 -3.77 -0.27 12.29
N ILE A 28 -3.12 -0.79 11.27
CA ILE A 28 -2.26 -1.95 11.43
C ILE A 28 -1.07 -1.59 12.32
N ILE A 29 -0.45 -0.44 12.07
CA ILE A 29 0.68 -0.01 12.89
C ILE A 29 0.27 0.12 14.35
N ALA A 30 -0.88 0.74 14.58
CA ALA A 30 -1.36 0.96 15.95
C ALA A 30 -1.69 -0.36 16.64
N SER A 31 -2.17 -1.34 15.87
CA SER A 31 -2.66 -2.58 16.46
C SER A 31 -1.58 -3.61 16.66
N ILE A 32 -0.71 -3.80 15.68
CA ILE A 32 0.26 -4.89 15.74
C ILE A 32 1.68 -4.46 15.41
N GLY A 33 1.90 -3.17 15.19
CA GLY A 33 3.25 -2.65 15.11
C GLY A 33 3.72 -2.39 13.70
N ILE A 34 4.82 -1.64 13.61
CA ILE A 34 5.32 -1.18 12.34
C ILE A 34 5.93 -2.32 11.52
N ASP A 35 6.57 -3.28 12.18
CA ASP A 35 7.16 -4.40 11.44
C ASP A 35 6.08 -5.22 10.75
N ALA A 36 4.96 -5.44 11.43
CA ALA A 36 3.85 -6.15 10.82
C ALA A 36 3.27 -5.37 9.65
N ALA A 37 3.23 -4.04 9.78
CA ALA A 37 2.74 -3.22 8.68
C ALA A 37 3.66 -3.28 7.47
N ILE A 38 4.96 -3.32 7.70
CA ILE A 38 5.92 -3.48 6.60
C ILE A 38 5.69 -4.82 5.90
N ASP A 39 5.54 -5.89 6.67
CA ASP A 39 5.29 -7.21 6.09
C ASP A 39 4.00 -7.23 5.31
N PHE A 40 2.96 -6.58 5.83
CA PHE A 40 1.68 -6.47 5.14
C PHE A 40 1.86 -5.78 3.78
N CYS A 41 2.62 -4.68 3.76
CA CYS A 41 2.84 -3.97 2.53
C CYS A 41 3.62 -4.82 1.53
N GLU A 42 4.65 -5.51 2.00
CA GLU A 42 5.43 -6.36 1.11
C GLU A 42 4.59 -7.47 0.52
N GLY A 43 3.73 -8.06 1.33
CA GLY A 43 2.82 -9.08 0.83
C GLY A 43 1.89 -8.55 -0.23
N ASN A 44 1.41 -7.32 -0.05
CA ASN A 44 0.53 -6.72 -1.03
C ASN A 44 1.25 -6.38 -2.33
N VAL A 45 2.53 -6.00 -2.26
CA VAL A 45 3.30 -5.80 -3.49
C VAL A 45 3.29 -7.09 -4.31
N ILE A 46 3.57 -8.19 -3.66
CA ILE A 46 3.61 -9.48 -4.34
C ILE A 46 2.23 -9.84 -4.89
N LYS A 47 1.22 -9.66 -4.05
CA LYS A 47 -0.15 -10.02 -4.45
C LYS A 47 -0.59 -9.24 -5.69
N TYR A 48 -0.40 -7.93 -5.68
CA TYR A 48 -0.89 -7.14 -6.80
C TYR A 48 -0.04 -7.33 -8.05
N ALA A 49 1.26 -7.53 -7.91
CA ALA A 49 2.10 -7.84 -9.07
C ALA A 49 1.67 -9.18 -9.69
N TRP A 50 1.37 -10.14 -8.85
CA TRP A 50 0.87 -11.43 -9.34
C TRP A 50 -0.46 -11.27 -10.06
N ARG A 51 -1.40 -10.55 -9.44
CA ARG A 51 -2.73 -10.39 -10.02
C ARG A 51 -2.70 -9.63 -11.34
N ALA A 52 -1.72 -8.74 -11.48
CA ALA A 52 -1.66 -7.92 -12.68
C ALA A 52 -1.65 -8.74 -13.95
N LYS A 53 -1.08 -9.93 -13.90
CA LYS A 53 -0.96 -10.77 -15.08
C LYS A 53 -2.19 -11.63 -15.33
N HIS A 54 -3.12 -11.69 -14.39
CA HIS A 54 -4.14 -12.71 -14.43
C HIS A 54 -5.57 -12.22 -14.36
N ASN A 55 -5.80 -10.93 -14.13
CA ASN A 55 -7.18 -10.50 -13.93
C ASN A 55 -7.63 -9.37 -14.86
N GLY A 56 -6.84 -9.04 -15.86
CA GLY A 56 -7.26 -8.07 -16.85
C GLY A 56 -7.17 -6.62 -16.40
N LYS A 57 -6.58 -6.35 -15.26
CA LYS A 57 -6.44 -4.99 -14.74
C LYS A 57 -4.97 -4.70 -14.45
N GLU A 58 -4.14 -4.93 -15.45
CA GLU A 58 -2.71 -4.91 -15.23
C GLU A 58 -2.22 -3.57 -14.71
N MET A 59 -2.63 -2.48 -15.36
CA MET A 59 -2.13 -1.18 -14.94
C MET A 59 -2.60 -0.83 -13.53
N GLU A 60 -3.85 -1.08 -13.23
CA GLU A 60 -4.38 -0.77 -11.91
C GLU A 60 -3.65 -1.56 -10.83
N ASP A 61 -3.44 -2.85 -11.07
CA ASP A 61 -2.77 -3.68 -10.08
C ASP A 61 -1.31 -3.29 -9.91
N MET A 62 -0.64 -2.90 -10.99
CA MET A 62 0.74 -2.47 -10.87
C MET A 62 0.85 -1.15 -10.08
N LYS A 63 -0.12 -0.27 -10.25
CA LYS A 63 -0.12 0.95 -9.44
C LYS A 63 -0.33 0.65 -7.97
N LYS A 64 -1.18 -0.32 -7.66
CA LYS A 64 -1.35 -0.73 -6.27
C LYS A 64 -0.07 -1.33 -5.71
N ALA A 65 0.59 -2.18 -6.50
CA ALA A 65 1.86 -2.74 -6.06
C ALA A 65 2.88 -1.64 -5.79
N ALA A 66 2.94 -0.65 -6.65
CA ALA A 66 3.88 0.45 -6.47
C ALA A 66 3.56 1.25 -5.20
N TRP A 67 2.28 1.47 -4.94
CA TRP A 67 1.88 2.21 -3.74
C TRP A 67 2.34 1.48 -2.48
N TYR A 68 2.13 0.18 -2.44
CA TYR A 68 2.53 -0.58 -1.26
C TYR A 68 4.05 -0.68 -1.12
N ALA A 69 4.76 -0.74 -2.25
CA ALA A 69 6.23 -0.76 -2.19
C ALA A 69 6.75 0.56 -1.62
N GLN A 70 6.18 1.67 -2.06
CA GLN A 70 6.58 2.96 -1.54
C GLN A 70 6.25 3.09 -0.06
N LYS A 71 5.06 2.63 0.33
CA LYS A 71 4.67 2.71 1.73
C LYS A 71 5.61 1.86 2.59
N ALA A 72 6.00 0.68 2.12
CA ALA A 72 6.94 -0.13 2.86
C ALA A 72 8.26 0.60 3.07
N ALA A 73 8.76 1.25 2.01
CA ALA A 73 10.00 2.01 2.13
C ALA A 73 9.87 3.12 3.16
N GLU A 74 8.74 3.83 3.15
CA GLU A 74 8.51 4.90 4.12
C GLU A 74 8.49 4.37 5.55
N LEU A 75 7.87 3.23 5.75
CA LEU A 75 7.79 2.66 7.10
C LEU A 75 9.15 2.18 7.57
N ILE A 76 9.93 1.61 6.68
CA ILE A 76 11.29 1.20 7.03
C ILE A 76 12.11 2.42 7.44
N GLU A 77 11.95 3.51 6.71
CA GLU A 77 12.64 4.75 7.05
C GLU A 77 12.20 5.26 8.41
N GLN A 78 10.90 5.20 8.69
CA GLN A 78 10.36 5.65 9.97
C GLN A 78 10.95 4.90 11.14
N LYS A 79 11.16 3.63 10.97
CA LYS A 79 11.70 2.85 12.10
C LYS A 79 13.20 2.95 12.20
N GLY A 80 13.82 3.80 11.38
CA GLY A 80 15.24 4.05 11.49
C GLY A 80 16.12 3.08 10.75
N GLY A 81 15.55 2.33 9.82
CA GLY A 81 16.32 1.35 9.07
C GLY A 81 16.95 1.88 7.81
N SER A 82 16.80 3.15 7.55
CA SER A 82 17.24 3.69 6.28
C SER A 82 18.73 3.70 6.09
N ASN A 83 19.45 3.74 7.18
CA ASN A 83 20.91 3.76 7.08
C ASN A 83 21.48 2.35 7.01
N GLY A 84 20.60 1.44 7.05
CA GLY A 84 21.02 0.07 6.93
C GLY A 84 21.47 -0.20 5.54
#